data_1c8e311994dbdbfac0cac4a84c9b1c4f
#
_entry.id   1c8e311994dbdbfac0cac4a84c9b1c4f
#
_cell.length_a   1.000
_cell.length_b   1.000
_cell.length_c   1.000
_cell.angle_alpha   90.00
_cell.angle_beta   90.00
_cell.angle_gamma   90.00
#
_symmetry.space_group_name_H-M   'P 1'
#
loop_
_entity.id
_entity.type
_entity.pdbx_description
1 polymer ?
#
loop_
_entity_poly.entity_id
_entity_poly.type
_entity_poly.pdbx_seq_one_letter_code
_entity_poly.pdbx_strand_id
1 'polypeptide(L)'
;MKGIILAGGSGTRLHPATLAINKQLLPIYDKPMIYYPMSVLLMAGIREILIISSPEYIDNYRRLFGDGSDLGLAISYAIQPKPEGLAQAFIIGREFVGDGPAALVLGDNIFFGAGLGKLLTSARARTAGATVFGYQVDDPTAYGVEIGRASCRERV
;
A
#
# COMPACT_ATOMS: atom_id res chain seq x y z
N MET A 1 7.47 13.31 2.67
CA MET A 1 6.69 12.09 3.00
C MET A 1 7.03 11.00 2.01
N LYS A 2 7.38 9.83 2.48
CA LYS A 2 7.70 8.65 1.66
C LYS A 2 6.56 7.64 1.69
N GLY A 3 6.42 6.84 0.63
CA GLY A 3 5.37 5.84 0.51
C GLY A 3 5.91 4.43 0.65
N ILE A 4 5.15 3.55 1.29
CA ILE A 4 5.43 2.11 1.32
C ILE A 4 4.24 1.39 0.69
N ILE A 5 4.52 0.49 -0.25
CA ILE A 5 3.54 -0.47 -0.76
C ILE A 5 3.93 -1.84 -0.24
N LEU A 6 3.08 -2.41 0.61
CA LEU A 6 3.27 -3.78 1.10
C LEU A 6 2.59 -4.76 0.15
N ALA A 7 3.37 -5.45 -0.66
CA ALA A 7 2.94 -6.36 -1.71
C ALA A 7 3.39 -7.81 -1.42
N GLY A 8 3.35 -8.19 -0.16
CA GLY A 8 3.61 -9.55 0.32
C GLY A 8 2.33 -10.39 0.38
N GLY A 9 2.50 -11.64 0.79
CA GLY A 9 1.39 -12.57 1.02
C GLY A 9 1.19 -13.56 -0.13
N SER A 10 0.71 -14.76 0.21
CA SER A 10 0.59 -15.91 -0.71
C SER A 10 -0.66 -15.88 -1.59
N GLY A 11 -1.64 -15.03 -1.29
CA GLY A 11 -2.88 -14.92 -2.08
C GLY A 11 -3.73 -16.20 -2.14
N THR A 12 -3.61 -17.11 -1.17
CA THR A 12 -4.23 -18.46 -1.19
C THR A 12 -5.73 -18.48 -1.43
N ARG A 13 -6.44 -17.42 -1.03
CA ARG A 13 -7.90 -17.29 -1.27
C ARG A 13 -8.27 -17.21 -2.76
N LEU A 14 -7.30 -16.88 -3.62
CA LEU A 14 -7.49 -16.76 -5.07
C LEU A 14 -6.89 -17.92 -5.85
N HIS A 15 -6.52 -19.04 -5.18
CA HIS A 15 -6.08 -20.23 -5.88
C HIS A 15 -7.17 -20.73 -6.84
N PRO A 16 -6.79 -21.21 -8.03
CA PRO A 16 -5.44 -21.44 -8.54
C PRO A 16 -4.75 -20.24 -9.20
N ALA A 17 -5.43 -19.08 -9.34
CA ALA A 17 -4.90 -17.92 -10.07
C ALA A 17 -3.58 -17.39 -9.51
N THR A 18 -3.35 -17.56 -8.20
CA THR A 18 -2.16 -17.08 -7.49
C THR A 18 -1.13 -18.19 -7.20
N LEU A 19 -1.22 -19.35 -7.84
CA LEU A 19 -0.21 -20.39 -7.70
C LEU A 19 1.12 -20.03 -8.37
N ALA A 20 1.06 -19.33 -9.49
CA ALA A 20 2.23 -18.98 -10.29
C ALA A 20 2.56 -17.49 -10.33
N ILE A 21 1.70 -16.64 -9.77
CA ILE A 21 1.86 -15.19 -9.81
C ILE A 21 1.39 -14.56 -8.51
N ASN A 22 2.10 -13.52 -8.07
CA ASN A 22 1.66 -12.75 -6.90
C ASN A 22 0.30 -12.08 -7.16
N LYS A 23 -0.58 -12.06 -6.14
CA LYS A 23 -1.91 -11.46 -6.22
C LYS A 23 -1.91 -10.06 -6.80
N GLN A 24 -0.99 -9.22 -6.37
CA GLN A 24 -0.90 -7.82 -6.77
C GLN A 24 -0.43 -7.62 -8.22
N LEU A 25 0.05 -8.68 -8.86
CA LEU A 25 0.42 -8.69 -10.29
C LEU A 25 -0.71 -9.20 -11.19
N LEU A 26 -1.79 -9.73 -10.64
CA LEU A 26 -2.98 -10.08 -11.41
C LEU A 26 -3.56 -8.83 -12.09
N PRO A 27 -3.96 -8.93 -13.36
CA PRO A 27 -4.57 -7.80 -14.05
C PRO A 27 -5.95 -7.48 -13.47
N ILE A 28 -6.19 -6.20 -13.26
CA ILE A 28 -7.52 -5.64 -12.98
C ILE A 28 -7.81 -4.67 -14.10
N TYR A 29 -8.72 -5.05 -14.97
CA TYR A 29 -9.06 -4.34 -16.19
C TYR A 29 -7.86 -4.27 -17.16
N ASP A 30 -7.09 -3.20 -17.21
CA ASP A 30 -6.02 -2.92 -18.17
C ASP A 30 -4.61 -2.95 -17.61
N LYS A 31 -4.44 -3.15 -16.28
CA LYS A 31 -3.14 -3.09 -15.60
C LYS A 31 -3.07 -3.99 -14.37
N PRO A 32 -1.86 -4.38 -13.94
CA PRO A 32 -1.68 -5.09 -12.68
C PRO A 32 -2.28 -4.34 -11.49
N MET A 33 -2.83 -5.10 -10.53
CA MET A 33 -3.50 -4.56 -9.35
C MET A 33 -2.66 -3.53 -8.59
N ILE A 34 -1.34 -3.71 -8.49
CA ILE A 34 -0.43 -2.82 -7.75
C ILE A 34 -0.41 -1.37 -8.26
N TYR A 35 -0.82 -1.12 -9.50
CA TYR A 35 -0.92 0.25 -10.02
C TYR A 35 -1.98 1.08 -9.31
N TYR A 36 -3.02 0.44 -8.76
CA TYR A 36 -4.10 1.15 -8.05
C TYR A 36 -3.59 1.75 -6.72
N PRO A 37 -2.98 0.99 -5.78
CA PRO A 37 -2.38 1.59 -4.59
C PRO A 37 -1.24 2.56 -4.91
N MET A 38 -0.46 2.30 -5.97
CA MET A 38 0.55 3.24 -6.42
C MET A 38 -0.08 4.58 -6.83
N SER A 39 -1.19 4.56 -7.56
CA SER A 39 -1.90 5.78 -7.96
C SER A 39 -2.41 6.59 -6.77
N VAL A 40 -2.78 5.93 -5.68
CA VAL A 40 -3.18 6.60 -4.42
C VAL A 40 -2.01 7.40 -3.84
N LEU A 41 -0.82 6.81 -3.77
CA LEU A 41 0.38 7.52 -3.32
C LEU A 41 0.73 8.69 -4.27
N LEU A 42 0.58 8.49 -5.57
CA LEU A 42 0.78 9.55 -6.57
C LEU A 42 -0.19 10.71 -6.39
N MET A 43 -1.48 10.43 -6.16
CA MET A 43 -2.50 11.44 -5.87
C MET A 43 -2.23 12.19 -4.57
N ALA A 44 -1.63 11.52 -3.58
CA ALA A 44 -1.13 12.17 -2.36
C ALA A 44 0.14 13.00 -2.59
N GLY A 45 0.69 13.05 -3.81
CA GLY A 45 1.90 13.77 -4.15
C GLY A 45 3.19 13.08 -3.66
N ILE A 46 3.14 11.79 -3.35
CA ILE A 46 4.29 10.99 -2.91
C ILE A 46 4.99 10.44 -4.16
N ARG A 47 6.31 10.61 -4.22
CA ARG A 47 7.12 10.20 -5.38
C ARG A 47 8.24 9.23 -5.02
N GLU A 48 8.67 9.18 -3.76
CA GLU A 48 9.62 8.20 -3.24
C GLU A 48 8.83 7.04 -2.66
N ILE A 49 8.95 5.86 -3.26
CA ILE A 49 8.13 4.69 -2.92
C ILE A 49 9.01 3.47 -2.67
N LEU A 50 8.78 2.79 -1.56
CA LEU A 50 9.36 1.48 -1.26
C LEU A 50 8.33 0.39 -1.54
N ILE A 51 8.65 -0.54 -2.41
CA ILE A 51 7.86 -1.76 -2.62
C ILE A 51 8.46 -2.88 -1.79
N ILE A 52 7.67 -3.43 -0.88
CA ILE A 52 8.06 -4.57 -0.03
C ILE A 52 7.31 -5.80 -0.51
N SER A 53 8.02 -6.85 -0.88
CA SER A 53 7.42 -8.10 -1.32
C SER A 53 8.22 -9.31 -0.84
N SER A 54 7.68 -10.51 -1.03
CA SER A 54 8.39 -11.75 -0.72
C SER A 54 9.60 -11.96 -1.65
N PRO A 55 10.60 -12.76 -1.24
CA PRO A 55 11.77 -13.08 -2.06
C PRO A 55 11.40 -13.64 -3.44
N GLU A 56 10.32 -14.40 -3.49
CA GLU A 56 9.83 -15.08 -4.70
C GLU A 56 9.36 -14.11 -5.78
N TYR A 57 8.77 -12.96 -5.39
CA TYR A 57 8.10 -12.06 -6.33
C TYR A 57 8.76 -10.70 -6.49
N ILE A 58 9.76 -10.34 -5.69
CA ILE A 58 10.36 -9.01 -5.70
C ILE A 58 10.95 -8.64 -7.06
N ASP A 59 11.52 -9.60 -7.78
CA ASP A 59 12.12 -9.37 -9.10
C ASP A 59 11.06 -9.11 -10.19
N ASN A 60 9.84 -9.58 -10.00
CA ASN A 60 8.73 -9.24 -10.90
C ASN A 60 8.37 -7.77 -10.81
N TYR A 61 8.39 -7.19 -9.61
CA TYR A 61 8.18 -5.75 -9.42
C TYR A 61 9.32 -4.92 -9.96
N ARG A 62 10.57 -5.39 -9.81
CA ARG A 62 11.75 -4.72 -10.42
C ARG A 62 11.66 -4.70 -11.95
N ARG A 63 11.19 -5.79 -12.57
CA ARG A 63 10.96 -5.83 -14.01
C ARG A 63 9.81 -4.92 -14.45
N LEU A 64 8.77 -4.79 -13.61
CA LEU A 64 7.58 -4.00 -13.95
C LEU A 64 7.83 -2.49 -13.89
N PHE A 65 8.62 -2.03 -12.91
CA PHE A 65 8.74 -0.61 -12.60
C PHE A 65 10.16 -0.05 -12.72
N GLY A 66 11.18 -0.92 -12.84
CA GLY A 66 12.57 -0.45 -12.82
C GLY A 66 12.89 0.35 -11.56
N ASP A 67 13.53 1.49 -11.73
CA ASP A 67 13.78 2.47 -10.68
C ASP A 67 12.64 3.51 -10.53
N GLY A 68 11.63 3.42 -11.38
CA GLY A 68 10.46 4.30 -11.39
C GLY A 68 10.61 5.57 -12.22
N SER A 69 11.77 5.84 -12.81
CA SER A 69 12.06 7.07 -13.55
C SER A 69 11.10 7.33 -14.70
N ASP A 70 10.69 6.29 -15.42
CA ASP A 70 9.71 6.36 -16.52
C ASP A 70 8.32 6.84 -16.05
N LEU A 71 8.03 6.69 -14.75
CA LEU A 71 6.77 7.13 -14.12
C LEU A 71 6.94 8.44 -13.32
N GLY A 72 8.12 9.05 -13.36
CA GLY A 72 8.44 10.22 -12.54
C GLY A 72 8.51 9.90 -11.04
N LEU A 73 8.93 8.68 -10.71
CA LEU A 73 9.07 8.16 -9.34
C LEU A 73 10.52 7.80 -9.03
N ALA A 74 10.81 7.65 -7.75
CA ALA A 74 12.00 6.96 -7.25
C ALA A 74 11.52 5.72 -6.48
N ILE A 75 11.73 4.53 -7.05
CA ILE A 75 11.25 3.28 -6.47
C ILE A 75 12.42 2.49 -5.89
N SER A 76 12.28 2.10 -4.64
CA SER A 76 13.18 1.19 -3.94
C SER A 76 12.46 -0.12 -3.64
N TYR A 77 13.22 -1.17 -3.37
CA TYR A 77 12.69 -2.52 -3.15
C TYR A 77 13.29 -3.13 -1.89
N ALA A 78 12.43 -3.77 -1.09
CA ALA A 78 12.86 -4.54 0.06
C ALA A 78 12.16 -5.90 0.13
N ILE A 79 12.83 -6.85 0.75
CA ILE A 79 12.34 -8.22 0.89
C ILE A 79 11.64 -8.35 2.25
N GLN A 80 10.43 -8.92 2.24
CA GLN A 80 9.74 -9.43 3.40
C GLN A 80 9.92 -10.95 3.46
N PRO A 81 10.79 -11.49 4.31
CA PRO A 81 11.07 -12.94 4.33
C PRO A 81 9.85 -13.78 4.72
N LYS A 82 9.04 -13.26 5.65
CA LYS A 82 7.78 -13.87 6.12
C LYS A 82 6.77 -12.79 6.43
N PRO A 83 5.47 -13.00 6.13
CA PRO A 83 4.42 -12.04 6.46
C PRO A 83 4.09 -12.11 7.97
N GLU A 84 4.53 -11.12 8.72
CA GLU A 84 4.37 -11.01 10.18
C GLU A 84 3.51 -9.80 10.57
N GLY A 85 2.59 -9.41 9.69
CA GLY A 85 1.67 -8.31 9.92
C GLY A 85 2.08 -6.99 9.26
N LEU A 86 1.18 -6.00 9.33
CA LEU A 86 1.34 -4.73 8.63
C LEU A 86 2.46 -3.85 9.21
N ALA A 87 2.65 -3.89 10.52
CA ALA A 87 3.68 -3.11 11.21
C ALA A 87 5.10 -3.48 10.76
N GLN A 88 5.32 -4.72 10.29
CA GLN A 88 6.60 -5.16 9.76
C GLN A 88 7.07 -4.30 8.58
N ALA A 89 6.14 -3.72 7.81
CA ALA A 89 6.48 -2.82 6.71
C ALA A 89 7.31 -1.60 7.16
N PHE A 90 7.03 -1.07 8.35
CA PHE A 90 7.80 0.04 8.92
C PHE A 90 9.13 -0.41 9.50
N ILE A 91 9.22 -1.64 10.00
CA ILE A 91 10.48 -2.23 10.47
C ILE A 91 11.43 -2.42 9.29
N ILE A 92 10.94 -3.06 8.22
CA ILE A 92 11.72 -3.30 7.00
C ILE A 92 12.08 -1.97 6.30
N GLY A 93 11.13 -1.04 6.26
CA GLY A 93 11.28 0.26 5.60
C GLY A 93 11.98 1.33 6.45
N ARG A 94 12.49 1.01 7.65
CA ARG A 94 13.02 1.99 8.61
C ARG A 94 14.08 2.91 8.01
N GLU A 95 15.09 2.34 7.36
CA GLU A 95 16.16 3.12 6.73
C GLU A 95 15.65 3.97 5.57
N PHE A 96 14.73 3.42 4.77
CA PHE A 96 14.10 4.15 3.68
C PHE A 96 13.28 5.33 4.20
N VAL A 97 12.45 5.15 5.22
CA VAL A 97 11.60 6.21 5.78
C VAL A 97 12.45 7.27 6.47
N GLY A 98 13.43 6.88 7.29
CA GLY A 98 14.19 7.78 8.15
C GLY A 98 13.29 8.41 9.21
N ASP A 99 13.57 9.66 9.57
CA ASP A 99 12.82 10.40 10.60
C ASP A 99 11.59 11.15 10.05
N GLY A 100 11.32 10.99 8.77
CA GLY A 100 10.22 11.70 8.09
C GLY A 100 8.87 11.00 8.19
N PRO A 101 7.80 11.69 7.78
CA PRO A 101 6.47 11.09 7.69
C PRO A 101 6.41 10.04 6.59
N ALA A 102 5.66 8.96 6.84
CA ALA A 102 5.44 7.87 5.91
C ALA A 102 3.95 7.61 5.67
N ALA A 103 3.63 7.11 4.48
CA ALA A 103 2.33 6.55 4.14
C ALA A 103 2.50 5.06 3.81
N LEU A 104 1.60 4.22 4.31
CA LEU A 104 1.53 2.80 4.00
C LEU A 104 0.24 2.50 3.25
N VAL A 105 0.35 1.75 2.17
CA VAL A 105 -0.79 1.18 1.45
C VAL A 105 -0.52 -0.29 1.16
N LEU A 106 -1.57 -1.11 1.23
CA LEU A 106 -1.46 -2.51 0.84
C LEU A 106 -1.53 -2.63 -0.68
N GLY A 107 -0.74 -3.51 -1.25
CA GLY A 107 -0.61 -3.70 -2.69
C GLY A 107 -1.86 -4.24 -3.38
N ASP A 108 -2.86 -4.66 -2.62
CA ASP A 108 -4.15 -5.17 -3.07
C ASP A 108 -5.34 -4.28 -2.73
N ASN A 109 -5.11 -3.09 -2.19
CA ASN A 109 -6.16 -2.14 -1.89
C ASN A 109 -6.48 -1.27 -3.10
N ILE A 110 -7.75 -1.22 -3.47
CA ILE A 110 -8.26 -0.37 -4.54
C ILE A 110 -9.17 0.68 -3.91
N PHE A 111 -8.71 1.93 -3.93
CA PHE A 111 -9.47 3.07 -3.42
C PHE A 111 -10.21 3.74 -4.58
N PHE A 112 -11.49 3.94 -4.39
CA PHE A 112 -12.33 4.63 -5.37
C PHE A 112 -13.38 5.47 -4.63
N GLY A 113 -13.58 6.71 -5.10
CA GLY A 113 -14.62 7.56 -4.52
C GLY A 113 -14.43 9.04 -4.88
N ALA A 114 -15.54 9.77 -4.86
CA ALA A 114 -15.52 11.21 -5.05
C ALA A 114 -14.76 11.89 -3.89
N GLY A 115 -13.86 12.81 -4.23
CA GLY A 115 -13.12 13.57 -3.22
C GLY A 115 -11.88 12.88 -2.63
N LEU A 116 -11.52 11.66 -3.07
CA LEU A 116 -10.35 10.93 -2.57
C LEU A 116 -9.08 11.80 -2.59
N GLY A 117 -8.82 12.54 -3.67
CA GLY A 117 -7.64 13.41 -3.75
C GLY A 117 -7.60 14.50 -2.66
N LYS A 118 -8.76 15.07 -2.30
CA LYS A 118 -8.85 16.05 -1.21
C LYS A 118 -8.57 15.41 0.15
N LEU A 119 -9.08 14.21 0.38
CA LEU A 119 -8.84 13.45 1.61
C LEU A 119 -7.36 13.12 1.78
N LEU A 120 -6.71 12.64 0.72
CA LEU A 120 -5.29 12.32 0.71
C LEU A 120 -4.43 13.57 0.96
N THR A 121 -4.78 14.69 0.33
CA THR A 121 -4.09 15.96 0.55
C THR A 121 -4.23 16.43 1.99
N SER A 122 -5.43 16.35 2.55
CA SER A 122 -5.70 16.70 3.96
C SER A 122 -4.92 15.81 4.93
N ALA A 123 -4.91 14.50 4.69
CA ALA A 123 -4.15 13.56 5.50
C ALA A 123 -2.65 13.85 5.45
N ARG A 124 -2.12 14.14 4.26
CA ARG A 124 -0.70 14.49 4.07
C ARG A 124 -0.30 15.78 4.79
N ALA A 125 -1.21 16.72 4.92
CA ALA A 125 -0.94 18.01 5.57
C ALA A 125 -0.84 17.92 7.10
N ARG A 126 -1.22 16.80 7.70
CA ARG A 126 -1.11 16.60 9.16
C ARG A 126 0.36 16.50 9.57
N THR A 127 0.71 17.20 10.64
CA THR A 127 2.07 17.24 11.18
C THR A 127 2.28 16.36 12.42
N ALA A 128 1.20 15.82 12.98
CA ALA A 128 1.24 14.98 14.17
C ALA A 128 0.17 13.88 14.12
N GLY A 129 0.44 12.78 14.83
CA GLY A 129 -0.45 11.62 14.88
C GLY A 129 -0.41 10.76 13.62
N ALA A 130 -1.45 9.96 13.42
CA ALA A 130 -1.63 9.12 12.24
C ALA A 130 -3.05 9.28 11.68
N THR A 131 -3.20 9.05 10.38
CA THR A 131 -4.49 9.01 9.71
C THR A 131 -4.70 7.61 9.16
N VAL A 132 -5.83 6.99 9.50
CA VAL A 132 -6.26 5.70 8.97
C VAL A 132 -7.50 5.93 8.13
N PHE A 133 -7.54 5.33 6.95
CA PHE A 133 -8.72 5.34 6.08
C PHE A 133 -9.52 4.08 6.32
N GLY A 134 -10.76 4.25 6.76
CA GLY A 134 -11.69 3.16 6.99
C GLY A 134 -13.02 3.40 6.25
N TYR A 135 -13.74 2.34 5.96
CA TYR A 135 -15.09 2.41 5.43
C TYR A 135 -15.98 1.41 6.16
N GLN A 136 -17.27 1.70 6.20
CA GLN A 136 -18.24 0.85 6.88
C GLN A 136 -18.57 -0.35 6.01
N VAL A 137 -18.56 -1.55 6.62
CA VAL A 137 -18.98 -2.81 6.00
C VAL A 137 -20.06 -3.47 6.86
N ASP A 138 -20.93 -4.23 6.23
CA ASP A 138 -22.01 -4.94 6.93
C ASP A 138 -21.48 -6.12 7.75
N ASP A 139 -20.54 -6.87 7.20
CA ASP A 139 -19.86 -7.98 7.88
C ASP A 139 -18.34 -7.73 7.98
N PRO A 140 -17.82 -7.34 9.15
CA PRO A 140 -16.41 -7.05 9.34
C PRO A 140 -15.53 -8.29 9.57
N THR A 141 -16.10 -9.50 9.66
CA THR A 141 -15.36 -10.71 10.08
C THR A 141 -14.19 -11.08 9.18
N ALA A 142 -14.22 -10.68 7.91
CA ALA A 142 -13.16 -10.93 6.93
C ALA A 142 -12.12 -9.79 6.83
N TYR A 143 -12.28 -8.71 7.59
CA TYR A 143 -11.48 -7.48 7.50
C TYR A 143 -10.75 -7.17 8.79
N GLY A 144 -9.73 -6.33 8.69
CA GLY A 144 -9.18 -5.64 9.85
C GLY A 144 -10.17 -4.56 10.32
N VAL A 145 -10.49 -4.54 11.60
CA VAL A 145 -11.41 -3.56 12.16
C VAL A 145 -10.68 -2.54 13.01
N GLU A 146 -11.11 -1.28 12.89
CA GLU A 146 -10.69 -0.18 13.75
C GLU A 146 -11.61 -0.16 14.98
N ILE A 147 -11.02 -0.20 16.17
CA ILE A 147 -11.73 0.00 17.44
C ILE A 147 -11.60 1.47 17.82
N GLY A 148 -12.46 2.31 17.23
CA GLY A 148 -12.48 3.74 17.53
C GLY A 148 -13.04 4.05 18.92
N ARG A 149 -12.37 4.95 19.68
CA ARG A 149 -13.00 5.63 20.80
C ARG A 149 -13.93 6.73 20.28
N ALA A 150 -14.94 7.12 21.06
CA ALA A 150 -15.90 8.15 20.67
C ALA A 150 -15.26 9.53 20.28
N SER A 151 -13.99 9.77 20.67
CA SER A 151 -13.18 10.92 20.31
C SER A 151 -12.43 10.79 18.98
N CYS A 152 -12.39 9.63 18.35
CA CYS A 152 -11.69 9.38 17.07
C CYS A 152 -12.69 9.45 15.89
N ARG A 153 -13.64 10.38 15.92
CA ARG A 153 -14.60 10.54 14.84
C ARG A 153 -14.07 11.49 13.77
N GLU A 154 -13.37 10.96 12.77
CA GLU A 154 -13.50 11.44 11.40
C GLU A 154 -14.01 10.27 10.58
N ARG A 155 -15.31 10.25 10.31
CA ARG A 155 -15.90 9.34 9.33
C ARG A 155 -15.69 9.95 7.94
N VAL A 156 -15.12 9.17 7.07
CA VAL A 156 -15.11 9.43 5.64
C VAL A 156 -16.31 8.76 5.00
#